data_4065adcc056df4f68e1e3219981aa5ae
#
_entry.id   4065adcc056df4f68e1e3219981aa5ae
#
_cell.length_a   1.000
_cell.length_b   1.000
_cell.length_c   1.000
_cell.angle_alpha   90.00
_cell.angle_beta   90.00
_cell.angle_gamma   90.00
#
_symmetry.space_group_name_H-M   'P 1'
#
loop_
_entity.id
_entity.type
_entity.pdbx_description
1 polymer ?
#
loop_
_entity_poly.entity_id
_entity_poly.type
_entity_poly.pdbx_seq_one_letter_code
_entity_poly.pdbx_strand_id
1 'polypeptide(L)'
;MPSIAVTGATGHLGGRVARRLADAGHAQVLLVRDPSRAPDLPGATVAKAGFADHDAVRRALDGIPTVLMVSASESVDRVDQHRAFIDAAAAAGVAHLVYISFAGAAPDATFTLARDHWATERHIEASGLAFTFLRDNLYADFLPGMVGTDDVLRGPAGDGRVATVAQDDIADAATAVLTDPQAHAGRTYDLTGPQALTLHEVARVLSEATGRTITYHPETVEEAYRSRAGYGAPDWQVDAWVSTYTAIANGELSEVSDAVPTLTGHPATSLADLLRRRRDG
;
A
#
# COMPACT_ATOMS: atom_id res chain seq x y z
N MET A 1 -0.76 -0.60 28.55
CA MET A 1 -1.86 -0.38 27.61
C MET A 1 -1.29 -0.42 26.21
N PRO A 2 -2.04 -0.83 25.19
CA PRO A 2 -1.57 -0.77 23.81
C PRO A 2 -1.23 0.67 23.44
N SER A 3 -0.13 0.86 22.71
CA SER A 3 0.33 2.18 22.26
C SER A 3 0.14 2.39 20.76
N ILE A 4 -0.22 1.33 20.04
CA ILE A 4 -0.36 1.32 18.57
C ILE A 4 -1.69 0.68 18.19
N ALA A 5 -2.39 1.28 17.24
CA ALA A 5 -3.49 0.64 16.56
C ALA A 5 -3.13 0.36 15.09
N VAL A 6 -3.59 -0.78 14.57
CA VAL A 6 -3.32 -1.20 13.19
C VAL A 6 -4.63 -1.46 12.48
N THR A 7 -4.89 -0.73 11.38
CA THR A 7 -5.97 -1.04 10.46
C THR A 7 -5.51 -2.04 9.40
N GLY A 8 -6.44 -2.71 8.73
CA GLY A 8 -6.09 -3.65 7.65
C GLY A 8 -5.34 -4.90 8.09
N ALA A 9 -5.34 -5.25 9.38
CA ALA A 9 -4.61 -6.40 9.94
C ALA A 9 -5.05 -7.75 9.37
N THR A 10 -6.23 -7.85 8.77
CA THR A 10 -6.72 -9.04 8.04
C THR A 10 -6.24 -9.12 6.59
N GLY A 11 -5.58 -8.08 6.10
CA GLY A 11 -5.01 -7.99 4.77
C GLY A 11 -3.52 -8.30 4.74
N HIS A 12 -2.95 -8.24 3.54
CA HIS A 12 -1.54 -8.61 3.33
C HIS A 12 -0.57 -7.67 4.05
N LEU A 13 -0.69 -6.36 3.85
CA LEU A 13 0.25 -5.38 4.41
C LEU A 13 0.04 -5.16 5.90
N GLY A 14 -1.19 -4.80 6.32
CA GLY A 14 -1.49 -4.57 7.73
C GLY A 14 -1.22 -5.80 8.61
N GLY A 15 -1.47 -7.01 8.09
CA GLY A 15 -1.15 -8.26 8.78
C GLY A 15 0.36 -8.50 8.95
N ARG A 16 1.19 -8.07 7.98
CA ARG A 16 2.66 -8.11 8.10
C ARG A 16 3.16 -7.17 9.18
N VAL A 17 2.64 -5.93 9.20
CA VAL A 17 3.00 -4.94 10.24
C VAL A 17 2.56 -5.43 11.62
N ALA A 18 1.33 -5.92 11.76
CA ALA A 18 0.83 -6.42 13.03
C ALA A 18 1.68 -7.56 13.60
N ARG A 19 2.15 -8.49 12.74
CA ARG A 19 3.06 -9.56 13.17
C ARG A 19 4.40 -9.02 13.65
N ARG A 20 5.02 -8.10 12.90
CA ARG A 20 6.31 -7.47 13.29
C ARG A 20 6.23 -6.75 14.62
N LEU A 21 5.14 -6.03 14.87
CA LEU A 21 4.91 -5.37 16.15
C LEU A 21 4.75 -6.39 17.29
N ALA A 22 4.03 -7.50 17.05
CA ALA A 22 3.88 -8.57 18.03
C ALA A 22 5.21 -9.27 18.32
N ASP A 23 6.00 -9.59 17.29
CA ASP A 23 7.32 -10.21 17.41
C ASP A 23 8.32 -9.32 18.17
N ALA A 24 8.18 -8.00 18.01
CA ALA A 24 8.92 -7.00 18.78
C ALA A 24 8.36 -6.73 20.19
N GLY A 25 7.30 -7.41 20.61
CA GLY A 25 6.70 -7.30 21.93
C GLY A 25 5.81 -6.08 22.16
N HIS A 26 5.39 -5.39 21.09
CA HIS A 26 4.50 -4.25 21.20
C HIS A 26 3.03 -4.68 21.36
N ALA A 27 2.39 -4.19 22.43
CA ALA A 27 0.95 -4.36 22.60
C ALA A 27 0.20 -3.46 21.60
N GLN A 28 -0.80 -4.03 20.90
CA GLN A 28 -1.51 -3.36 19.82
C GLN A 28 -3.01 -3.62 19.80
N VAL A 29 -3.76 -2.73 19.15
CA VAL A 29 -5.18 -2.92 18.85
C VAL A 29 -5.33 -3.13 17.35
N LEU A 30 -5.93 -4.24 16.95
CA LEU A 30 -6.24 -4.55 15.56
C LEU A 30 -7.67 -4.06 15.24
N LEU A 31 -7.79 -3.00 14.44
CA LEU A 31 -9.08 -2.52 13.97
C LEU A 31 -9.49 -3.31 12.73
N VAL A 32 -10.56 -4.09 12.83
CA VAL A 32 -11.03 -4.97 11.75
C VAL A 32 -12.54 -4.87 11.57
N ARG A 33 -13.02 -5.06 10.35
CA ARG A 33 -14.46 -5.13 10.04
C ARG A 33 -15.09 -6.43 10.53
N ASP A 34 -14.34 -7.52 10.43
CA ASP A 34 -14.75 -8.85 10.84
C ASP A 34 -13.73 -9.45 11.83
N PRO A 35 -14.04 -9.46 13.14
CA PRO A 35 -13.15 -10.00 14.17
C PRO A 35 -12.78 -11.47 13.97
N SER A 36 -13.62 -12.28 13.31
CA SER A 36 -13.33 -13.70 13.07
C SER A 36 -12.16 -13.94 12.13
N ARG A 37 -11.76 -12.92 11.37
CA ARG A 37 -10.63 -12.94 10.43
C ARG A 37 -9.35 -12.32 11.00
N ALA A 38 -9.42 -11.77 12.22
CA ALA A 38 -8.24 -11.15 12.83
C ALA A 38 -7.18 -12.23 13.14
N PRO A 39 -5.89 -11.92 12.91
CA PRO A 39 -4.84 -12.84 13.33
C PRO A 39 -4.77 -12.90 14.86
N ASP A 40 -4.54 -14.10 15.39
CA ASP A 40 -4.22 -14.29 16.81
C ASP A 40 -2.73 -14.00 17.02
N LEU A 41 -2.43 -12.88 17.67
CA LEU A 41 -1.06 -12.38 17.87
C LEU A 41 -0.80 -12.04 19.34
N PRO A 42 0.39 -12.37 19.88
CA PRO A 42 0.75 -12.00 21.24
C PRO A 42 0.61 -10.50 21.49
N GLY A 43 -0.03 -10.12 22.59
CA GLY A 43 -0.20 -8.72 22.97
C GLY A 43 -1.21 -7.92 22.12
N ALA A 44 -1.88 -8.56 21.16
CA ALA A 44 -2.90 -7.89 20.36
C ALA A 44 -4.30 -8.04 20.98
N THR A 45 -5.08 -6.99 20.89
CA THR A 45 -6.53 -7.01 21.14
C THR A 45 -7.26 -6.65 19.85
N VAL A 46 -8.49 -7.13 19.68
CA VAL A 46 -9.27 -6.93 18.46
C VAL A 46 -10.43 -6.00 18.74
N ALA A 47 -10.55 -4.95 17.94
CA ALA A 47 -11.69 -4.03 17.96
C ALA A 47 -12.43 -4.09 16.62
N LYS A 48 -13.76 -4.27 16.68
CA LYS A 48 -14.61 -4.21 15.49
C LYS A 48 -14.89 -2.76 15.12
N ALA A 49 -14.33 -2.29 14.01
CA ALA A 49 -14.59 -0.97 13.47
C ALA A 49 -14.39 -0.98 11.94
N GLY A 50 -15.32 -0.40 11.21
CA GLY A 50 -15.18 -0.05 9.80
C GLY A 50 -14.82 1.43 9.68
N PHE A 51 -14.16 1.86 8.61
CA PHE A 51 -13.70 3.25 8.45
C PHE A 51 -14.85 4.26 8.49
N ALA A 52 -16.01 3.93 7.96
CA ALA A 52 -17.18 4.79 7.97
C ALA A 52 -17.93 4.83 9.32
N ASP A 53 -17.61 3.93 10.27
CA ASP A 53 -18.24 3.90 11.59
C ASP A 53 -17.44 4.75 12.59
N HIS A 54 -17.68 6.07 12.51
CA HIS A 54 -17.00 7.07 13.32
C HIS A 54 -17.00 6.73 14.83
N ASP A 55 -18.15 6.32 15.39
CA ASP A 55 -18.26 6.03 16.82
C ASP A 55 -17.50 4.75 17.22
N ALA A 56 -17.54 3.71 16.38
CA ALA A 56 -16.77 2.50 16.64
C ALA A 56 -15.26 2.77 16.55
N VAL A 57 -14.82 3.54 15.53
CA VAL A 57 -13.40 3.93 15.40
C VAL A 57 -12.96 4.76 16.60
N ARG A 58 -13.72 5.78 16.99
CA ARG A 58 -13.40 6.63 18.15
C ARG A 58 -13.27 5.82 19.43
N ARG A 59 -14.20 4.88 19.70
CA ARG A 59 -14.10 4.00 20.87
C ARG A 59 -12.90 3.06 20.81
N ALA A 60 -12.59 2.53 19.63
CA ALA A 60 -11.45 1.62 19.44
C ALA A 60 -10.10 2.30 19.61
N LEU A 61 -10.04 3.61 19.34
CA LEU A 61 -8.82 4.42 19.44
C LEU A 61 -8.70 5.20 20.76
N ASP A 62 -9.65 5.05 21.69
CA ASP A 62 -9.59 5.72 22.99
C ASP A 62 -8.32 5.35 23.77
N GLY A 63 -7.52 6.35 24.10
CA GLY A 63 -6.23 6.18 24.78
C GLY A 63 -5.09 5.60 23.91
N ILE A 64 -5.27 5.47 22.60
CA ILE A 64 -4.25 5.00 21.66
C ILE A 64 -3.52 6.21 21.04
N PRO A 65 -2.23 6.42 21.31
CA PRO A 65 -1.52 7.59 20.80
C PRO A 65 -1.12 7.49 19.31
N THR A 66 -0.92 6.28 18.77
CA THR A 66 -0.41 6.11 17.40
C THR A 66 -1.26 5.11 16.62
N VAL A 67 -1.58 5.44 15.38
CA VAL A 67 -2.37 4.56 14.51
C VAL A 67 -1.70 4.40 13.14
N LEU A 68 -1.63 3.14 12.66
CA LEU A 68 -1.38 2.83 11.26
C LEU A 68 -2.71 2.79 10.51
N MET A 69 -2.86 3.69 9.57
CA MET A 69 -3.96 3.69 8.62
C MET A 69 -3.50 3.09 7.29
N VAL A 70 -3.77 1.81 7.08
CA VAL A 70 -3.69 1.21 5.74
C VAL A 70 -4.91 1.65 4.97
N SER A 71 -4.73 2.16 3.76
CA SER A 71 -5.81 2.68 2.93
C SER A 71 -6.95 1.66 2.72
N ALA A 72 -8.19 2.15 2.66
CA ALA A 72 -9.35 1.30 2.41
C ALA A 72 -9.30 0.65 1.02
N SER A 73 -10.04 -0.44 0.86
CA SER A 73 -10.23 -1.07 -0.45
C SER A 73 -10.78 -0.06 -1.46
N GLU A 74 -10.50 -0.30 -2.74
CA GLU A 74 -11.04 0.50 -3.84
C GLU A 74 -12.57 0.55 -3.80
N SER A 75 -13.12 1.75 -3.76
CA SER A 75 -14.56 2.01 -3.83
C SER A 75 -14.81 3.47 -4.20
N VAL A 76 -16.00 3.79 -4.66
CA VAL A 76 -16.39 5.16 -5.05
C VAL A 76 -16.44 6.12 -3.86
N ASP A 77 -16.66 5.62 -2.67
CA ASP A 77 -16.75 6.36 -1.41
C ASP A 77 -15.46 6.26 -0.56
N ARG A 78 -14.36 5.77 -1.15
CA ARG A 78 -13.09 5.52 -0.47
C ARG A 78 -12.57 6.74 0.28
N VAL A 79 -12.59 7.91 -0.36
CA VAL A 79 -12.10 9.16 0.24
C VAL A 79 -12.99 9.57 1.43
N ASP A 80 -14.30 9.40 1.33
CA ASP A 80 -15.22 9.71 2.42
C ASP A 80 -15.05 8.76 3.62
N GLN A 81 -14.79 7.46 3.35
CA GLN A 81 -14.41 6.50 4.39
C GLN A 81 -13.12 6.91 5.09
N HIS A 82 -12.10 7.35 4.33
CA HIS A 82 -10.84 7.84 4.89
C HIS A 82 -11.05 9.07 5.76
N ARG A 83 -11.84 10.06 5.30
CA ARG A 83 -12.16 11.26 6.07
C ARG A 83 -12.85 10.92 7.40
N ALA A 84 -13.88 10.07 7.35
CA ALA A 84 -14.58 9.64 8.55
C ALA A 84 -13.66 8.97 9.58
N PHE A 85 -12.72 8.14 9.12
CA PHE A 85 -11.72 7.51 9.98
C PHE A 85 -10.77 8.53 10.61
N ILE A 86 -10.26 9.48 9.82
CA ILE A 86 -9.31 10.51 10.28
C ILE A 86 -9.99 11.42 11.31
N ASP A 87 -11.23 11.85 11.05
CA ASP A 87 -12.01 12.67 11.97
C ASP A 87 -12.26 11.94 13.30
N ALA A 88 -12.58 10.64 13.23
CA ALA A 88 -12.76 9.81 14.41
C ALA A 88 -11.45 9.63 15.21
N ALA A 89 -10.31 9.47 14.52
CA ALA A 89 -9.00 9.37 15.15
C ALA A 89 -8.61 10.68 15.86
N ALA A 90 -8.86 11.83 15.23
CA ALA A 90 -8.66 13.14 15.84
C ALA A 90 -9.56 13.33 17.06
N ALA A 91 -10.85 12.97 16.96
CA ALA A 91 -11.81 13.04 18.07
C ALA A 91 -11.49 12.07 19.21
N ALA A 92 -10.76 10.97 18.96
CA ALA A 92 -10.27 10.05 19.98
C ALA A 92 -8.99 10.54 20.68
N GLY A 93 -8.38 11.62 20.19
CA GLY A 93 -7.13 12.16 20.76
C GLY A 93 -5.88 11.38 20.33
N VAL A 94 -5.91 10.71 19.17
CA VAL A 94 -4.72 10.13 18.55
C VAL A 94 -3.68 11.23 18.35
N ALA A 95 -2.44 10.98 18.75
CA ALA A 95 -1.36 11.96 18.64
C ALA A 95 -0.66 11.87 17.27
N HIS A 96 -0.54 10.67 16.69
CA HIS A 96 0.20 10.45 15.44
C HIS A 96 -0.48 9.43 14.53
N LEU A 97 -0.70 9.80 13.27
CA LEU A 97 -1.26 8.95 12.24
C LEU A 97 -0.21 8.63 11.19
N VAL A 98 0.13 7.35 11.05
CA VAL A 98 0.97 6.83 9.97
C VAL A 98 0.07 6.33 8.85
N TYR A 99 0.16 6.94 7.68
CA TYR A 99 -0.71 6.62 6.55
C TYR A 99 0.06 5.93 5.41
N ILE A 100 -0.46 4.76 4.99
CA ILE A 100 0.02 4.11 3.77
C ILE A 100 -0.63 4.81 2.59
N SER A 101 0.15 5.67 1.97
CA SER A 101 -0.19 6.48 0.80
C SER A 101 0.39 5.85 -0.47
N PHE A 102 0.41 6.60 -1.58
CA PHE A 102 0.91 6.11 -2.86
C PHE A 102 1.87 7.10 -3.51
N ALA A 103 2.90 6.58 -4.18
CA ALA A 103 3.87 7.35 -4.95
C ALA A 103 3.16 8.20 -6.01
N GLY A 104 3.62 9.43 -6.20
CA GLY A 104 3.00 10.36 -7.15
C GLY A 104 1.63 10.88 -6.73
N ALA A 105 1.22 10.77 -5.45
CA ALA A 105 -0.03 11.34 -4.95
C ALA A 105 -0.09 12.85 -5.24
N ALA A 106 -0.99 13.24 -6.15
CA ALA A 106 -1.20 14.61 -6.63
C ALA A 106 -2.66 14.81 -7.06
N PRO A 107 -3.17 16.05 -7.11
CA PRO A 107 -4.57 16.30 -7.47
C PRO A 107 -4.89 15.95 -8.92
N ASP A 108 -3.89 15.95 -9.77
CA ASP A 108 -3.93 15.69 -11.20
C ASP A 108 -3.11 14.46 -11.64
N ALA A 109 -2.72 13.60 -10.70
CA ALA A 109 -1.99 12.37 -10.99
C ALA A 109 -2.68 11.56 -12.10
N THR A 110 -1.90 10.96 -13.00
CA THR A 110 -2.45 10.10 -14.06
C THR A 110 -3.17 8.89 -13.45
N PHE A 111 -2.56 8.23 -12.47
CA PHE A 111 -3.21 7.16 -11.73
C PHE A 111 -4.37 7.71 -10.88
N THR A 112 -5.59 7.33 -11.21
CA THR A 112 -6.79 7.93 -10.60
C THR A 112 -6.85 7.73 -9.09
N LEU A 113 -6.43 6.56 -8.56
CA LEU A 113 -6.42 6.32 -7.13
C LEU A 113 -5.31 7.07 -6.38
N ALA A 114 -4.26 7.53 -7.05
CA ALA A 114 -3.28 8.43 -6.44
C ALA A 114 -3.89 9.79 -6.06
N ARG A 115 -4.96 10.21 -6.75
CA ARG A 115 -5.75 11.40 -6.40
C ARG A 115 -6.50 11.20 -5.08
N ASP A 116 -6.99 9.99 -4.81
CA ASP A 116 -7.62 9.65 -3.52
C ASP A 116 -6.59 9.73 -2.38
N HIS A 117 -5.37 9.24 -2.63
CA HIS A 117 -4.29 9.32 -1.65
C HIS A 117 -3.92 10.78 -1.37
N TRP A 118 -3.80 11.62 -2.41
CA TRP A 118 -3.57 13.05 -2.23
C TRP A 118 -4.68 13.72 -1.42
N ALA A 119 -5.96 13.46 -1.75
CA ALA A 119 -7.08 14.02 -1.01
C ALA A 119 -7.10 13.57 0.46
N THR A 120 -6.69 12.35 0.74
CA THR A 120 -6.54 11.80 2.09
C THR A 120 -5.41 12.48 2.84
N GLU A 121 -4.22 12.63 2.23
CA GLU A 121 -3.09 13.35 2.83
C GLU A 121 -3.47 14.79 3.20
N ARG A 122 -4.16 15.52 2.32
CA ARG A 122 -4.62 16.88 2.62
C ARG A 122 -5.59 16.91 3.79
N HIS A 123 -6.47 15.92 3.93
CA HIS A 123 -7.39 15.83 5.06
C HIS A 123 -6.66 15.51 6.37
N ILE A 124 -5.67 14.63 6.33
CA ILE A 124 -4.82 14.34 7.51
C ILE A 124 -4.09 15.60 7.95
N GLU A 125 -3.46 16.34 7.06
CA GLU A 125 -2.78 17.60 7.38
C GLU A 125 -3.70 18.64 8.00
N ALA A 126 -4.94 18.71 7.51
CA ALA A 126 -5.94 19.64 8.03
C ALA A 126 -6.54 19.22 9.38
N SER A 127 -6.40 17.95 9.77
CA SER A 127 -7.01 17.39 10.99
C SER A 127 -6.32 17.82 12.29
N GLY A 128 -5.09 18.34 12.21
CA GLY A 128 -4.26 18.69 13.37
C GLY A 128 -3.51 17.53 14.01
N LEU A 129 -3.65 16.30 13.49
CA LEU A 129 -2.85 15.15 13.92
C LEU A 129 -1.39 15.32 13.46
N ALA A 130 -0.41 14.91 14.29
CA ALA A 130 0.90 14.64 13.72
C ALA A 130 0.80 13.45 12.76
N PHE A 131 1.59 13.47 11.69
CA PHE A 131 1.47 12.46 10.66
C PHE A 131 2.83 12.03 10.10
N THR A 132 2.83 10.83 9.49
CA THR A 132 3.88 10.37 8.57
C THR A 132 3.21 9.71 7.37
N PHE A 133 3.58 10.12 6.15
CA PHE A 133 3.12 9.48 4.93
C PHE A 133 4.17 8.50 4.43
N LEU A 134 3.76 7.25 4.25
CA LEU A 134 4.52 6.21 3.60
C LEU A 134 3.90 5.99 2.22
N ARG A 135 4.43 6.68 1.22
CA ARG A 135 3.99 6.59 -0.18
C ARG A 135 4.63 5.37 -0.80
N ASP A 136 3.93 4.25 -0.79
CA ASP A 136 4.40 3.05 -1.47
C ASP A 136 4.19 3.15 -2.99
N ASN A 137 5.04 2.46 -3.73
CA ASN A 137 4.87 2.26 -5.16
C ASN A 137 4.13 0.93 -5.42
N LEU A 138 3.88 0.57 -6.65
CA LEU A 138 3.24 -0.69 -7.01
C LEU A 138 3.93 -1.87 -6.33
N TYR A 139 3.12 -2.79 -5.78
CA TYR A 139 3.67 -3.94 -5.05
C TYR A 139 4.29 -4.96 -5.99
N ALA A 140 5.58 -5.21 -5.82
CA ALA A 140 6.30 -6.28 -6.52
C ALA A 140 5.64 -7.65 -6.33
N ASP A 141 4.97 -7.81 -5.18
CA ASP A 141 4.21 -9.01 -4.80
C ASP A 141 3.07 -9.36 -5.76
N PHE A 142 2.50 -8.37 -6.46
CA PHE A 142 1.37 -8.58 -7.36
C PHE A 142 1.79 -8.90 -8.79
N LEU A 143 3.02 -8.58 -9.18
CA LEU A 143 3.49 -8.75 -10.56
C LEU A 143 3.30 -10.16 -11.13
N PRO A 144 3.57 -11.26 -10.37
CA PRO A 144 3.29 -12.61 -10.87
C PRO A 144 1.81 -12.86 -11.20
N GLY A 145 0.91 -12.27 -10.41
CA GLY A 145 -0.55 -12.38 -10.62
C GLY A 145 -1.09 -11.55 -11.77
N MET A 146 -0.30 -10.63 -12.33
CA MET A 146 -0.70 -9.82 -13.48
C MET A 146 -0.43 -10.53 -14.83
N VAL A 147 0.27 -11.66 -14.80
CA VAL A 147 0.53 -12.48 -15.99
C VAL A 147 -0.73 -13.27 -16.36
N GLY A 148 -1.17 -13.14 -17.60
CA GLY A 148 -2.31 -13.89 -18.11
C GLY A 148 -2.05 -15.41 -18.15
N THR A 149 -3.10 -16.18 -18.35
CA THR A 149 -3.03 -17.66 -18.48
C THR A 149 -2.25 -18.11 -19.71
N ASP A 150 -1.99 -17.19 -20.63
CA ASP A 150 -1.20 -17.37 -21.87
C ASP A 150 0.25 -16.88 -21.74
N ASP A 151 0.74 -16.69 -20.51
CA ASP A 151 2.09 -16.21 -20.21
C ASP A 151 2.40 -14.79 -20.71
N VAL A 152 1.38 -13.95 -20.88
CA VAL A 152 1.55 -12.58 -21.36
C VAL A 152 1.14 -11.57 -20.29
N LEU A 153 2.07 -10.69 -19.94
CA LEU A 153 1.81 -9.47 -19.18
C LEU A 153 1.31 -8.39 -20.14
N ARG A 154 0.17 -7.74 -19.86
CA ARG A 154 -0.45 -6.76 -20.75
C ARG A 154 -0.74 -5.45 -20.05
N GLY A 155 -0.54 -4.35 -20.77
CA GLY A 155 -0.94 -3.02 -20.34
C GLY A 155 -0.32 -1.90 -21.16
N PRO A 156 -0.89 -0.69 -21.14
CA PRO A 156 -0.43 0.44 -21.94
C PRO A 156 0.69 1.22 -21.24
N ALA A 157 1.74 0.53 -20.81
CA ALA A 157 2.90 1.16 -20.17
C ALA A 157 4.06 1.49 -21.15
N GLY A 158 3.99 1.00 -22.39
CA GLY A 158 5.08 1.18 -23.36
C GLY A 158 6.44 0.75 -22.79
N ASP A 159 7.43 1.62 -22.90
CA ASP A 159 8.77 1.46 -22.34
C ASP A 159 8.94 2.18 -20.99
N GLY A 160 7.86 2.66 -20.39
CA GLY A 160 7.87 3.30 -19.08
C GLY A 160 8.41 2.38 -17.99
N ARG A 161 8.93 3.00 -16.92
CA ARG A 161 9.57 2.28 -15.81
C ARG A 161 8.78 2.45 -14.53
N VAL A 162 8.85 1.42 -13.68
CA VAL A 162 8.22 1.42 -12.36
C VAL A 162 9.19 0.87 -11.31
N ALA A 163 9.33 1.60 -10.21
CA ALA A 163 10.15 1.21 -9.06
C ALA A 163 9.30 0.45 -8.03
N THR A 164 8.87 -0.77 -8.40
CA THR A 164 7.99 -1.60 -7.54
C THR A 164 8.66 -1.93 -6.21
N VAL A 165 7.87 -2.01 -5.13
CA VAL A 165 8.34 -2.26 -3.77
C VAL A 165 7.77 -3.57 -3.22
N ALA A 166 8.55 -4.31 -2.45
CA ALA A 166 8.09 -5.50 -1.75
C ALA A 166 7.23 -5.13 -0.52
N GLN A 167 6.12 -5.83 -0.31
CA GLN A 167 5.26 -5.57 0.85
C GLN A 167 5.97 -5.80 2.20
N ASP A 168 6.97 -6.66 2.25
CA ASP A 168 7.78 -6.86 3.45
C ASP A 168 8.62 -5.63 3.76
N ASP A 169 9.23 -4.98 2.76
CA ASP A 169 9.99 -3.74 2.94
C ASP A 169 9.09 -2.59 3.43
N ILE A 170 7.87 -2.50 2.90
CA ILE A 170 6.87 -1.52 3.38
C ILE A 170 6.51 -1.80 4.84
N ALA A 171 6.32 -3.07 5.19
CA ALA A 171 5.97 -3.47 6.55
C ALA A 171 7.12 -3.21 7.53
N ASP A 172 8.37 -3.41 7.12
CA ASP A 172 9.56 -3.07 7.92
C ASP A 172 9.65 -1.56 8.13
N ALA A 173 9.50 -0.76 7.07
CA ALA A 173 9.49 0.70 7.15
C ALA A 173 8.35 1.23 8.05
N ALA A 174 7.13 0.71 7.87
CA ALA A 174 5.99 1.08 8.70
C ALA A 174 6.21 0.73 10.17
N THR A 175 6.81 -0.43 10.46
CA THR A 175 7.12 -0.84 11.83
C THR A 175 8.16 0.08 12.45
N ALA A 176 9.22 0.45 11.72
CA ALA A 176 10.24 1.39 12.19
C ALA A 176 9.62 2.75 12.56
N VAL A 177 8.75 3.29 11.70
CA VAL A 177 8.05 4.56 11.94
C VAL A 177 7.09 4.47 13.12
N LEU A 178 6.35 3.38 13.27
CA LEU A 178 5.38 3.19 14.35
C LEU A 178 6.04 3.04 15.73
N THR A 179 7.28 2.58 15.79
CA THR A 179 8.02 2.39 17.03
C THR A 179 8.72 3.66 17.51
N ASP A 180 8.96 4.62 16.62
CA ASP A 180 9.46 5.97 16.96
C ASP A 180 8.76 7.06 16.14
N PRO A 181 7.42 7.26 16.32
CA PRO A 181 6.64 8.13 15.46
C PRO A 181 7.08 9.60 15.53
N GLN A 182 7.65 10.05 16.65
CA GLN A 182 8.06 11.44 16.81
C GLN A 182 9.26 11.82 15.94
N ALA A 183 10.18 10.89 15.70
CA ALA A 183 11.33 11.10 14.81
C ALA A 183 10.90 11.31 13.35
N HIS A 184 9.68 10.88 13.00
CA HIS A 184 9.14 10.89 11.65
C HIS A 184 7.97 11.86 11.45
N ALA A 185 7.65 12.68 12.45
CA ALA A 185 6.51 13.60 12.39
C ALA A 185 6.66 14.62 11.24
N GLY A 186 5.60 14.78 10.44
CA GLY A 186 5.56 15.67 9.28
C GLY A 186 6.41 15.20 8.08
N ARG A 187 6.87 13.94 8.09
CA ARG A 187 7.68 13.39 7.00
C ARG A 187 6.83 12.63 5.99
N THR A 188 7.29 12.68 4.76
CA THR A 188 6.82 11.84 3.65
C THR A 188 8.00 11.02 3.14
N TYR A 189 7.78 9.72 2.97
CA TYR A 189 8.77 8.78 2.45
C TYR A 189 8.20 8.05 1.25
N ASP A 190 8.87 8.13 0.10
CA ASP A 190 8.53 7.33 -1.06
C ASP A 190 9.21 5.97 -0.95
N LEU A 191 8.42 4.90 -0.77
CA LEU A 191 8.91 3.54 -0.58
C LEU A 191 8.98 2.83 -1.91
N THR A 192 10.19 2.52 -2.34
CA THR A 192 10.47 1.85 -3.61
C THR A 192 11.40 0.67 -3.44
N GLY A 193 11.38 -0.24 -4.41
CA GLY A 193 12.46 -1.21 -4.56
C GLY A 193 13.74 -0.55 -5.08
N PRO A 194 14.81 -1.33 -5.24
CA PRO A 194 16.13 -0.79 -5.61
C PRO A 194 16.29 -0.48 -7.09
N GLN A 195 15.26 -0.75 -7.91
CA GLN A 195 15.34 -0.65 -9.37
C GLN A 195 14.03 -0.19 -9.98
N ALA A 196 14.10 0.70 -10.97
CA ALA A 196 12.98 1.01 -11.85
C ALA A 196 13.07 0.12 -13.11
N LEU A 197 12.10 -0.78 -13.28
CA LEU A 197 12.05 -1.77 -14.35
C LEU A 197 10.97 -1.41 -15.38
N THR A 198 11.25 -1.66 -16.67
CA THR A 198 10.20 -1.72 -17.69
C THR A 198 9.40 -3.02 -17.52
N LEU A 199 8.18 -3.09 -18.07
CA LEU A 199 7.41 -4.33 -18.02
C LEU A 199 8.04 -5.45 -18.88
N HIS A 200 8.88 -5.13 -19.88
CA HIS A 200 9.72 -6.10 -20.57
C HIS A 200 10.77 -6.72 -19.61
N GLU A 201 11.42 -5.88 -18.80
CA GLU A 201 12.40 -6.36 -17.80
C GLU A 201 11.70 -7.17 -16.70
N VAL A 202 10.50 -6.75 -16.26
CA VAL A 202 9.66 -7.51 -15.32
C VAL A 202 9.34 -8.90 -15.90
N ALA A 203 8.86 -8.98 -17.14
CA ALA A 203 8.55 -10.25 -17.80
C ALA A 203 9.76 -11.18 -17.89
N ARG A 204 10.96 -10.63 -18.18
CA ARG A 204 12.22 -11.39 -18.17
C ARG A 204 12.54 -11.95 -16.78
N VAL A 205 12.45 -11.13 -15.73
CA VAL A 205 12.73 -11.57 -14.35
C VAL A 205 11.72 -12.65 -13.91
N LEU A 206 10.43 -12.49 -14.25
CA LEU A 206 9.41 -13.50 -14.00
C LEU A 206 9.69 -14.80 -14.74
N SER A 207 10.15 -14.73 -16.00
CA SER A 207 10.55 -15.92 -16.79
C SER A 207 11.69 -16.68 -16.13
N GLU A 208 12.73 -15.97 -15.73
CA GLU A 208 13.90 -16.56 -15.05
C GLU A 208 13.52 -17.24 -13.73
N ALA A 209 12.61 -16.62 -12.96
CA ALA A 209 12.17 -17.16 -11.67
C ALA A 209 11.24 -18.38 -11.78
N THR A 210 10.41 -18.43 -12.83
CA THR A 210 9.35 -19.46 -12.97
C THR A 210 9.72 -20.58 -13.95
N GLY A 211 10.75 -20.40 -14.79
CA GLY A 211 11.08 -21.30 -15.90
C GLY A 211 10.08 -21.27 -17.07
N ARG A 212 9.10 -20.36 -17.05
CA ARG A 212 8.11 -20.13 -18.12
C ARG A 212 8.63 -19.06 -19.07
N THR A 213 8.18 -19.03 -20.30
CA THR A 213 8.47 -17.93 -21.24
C THR A 213 7.40 -16.86 -21.10
N ILE A 214 7.60 -15.90 -20.21
CA ILE A 214 6.69 -14.77 -20.00
C ILE A 214 7.12 -13.60 -20.87
N THR A 215 6.16 -12.99 -21.57
CA THR A 215 6.41 -11.82 -22.42
C THR A 215 5.55 -10.64 -22.00
N TYR A 216 5.96 -9.44 -22.40
CA TYR A 216 5.13 -8.25 -22.23
C TYR A 216 4.57 -7.82 -23.60
N HIS A 217 3.26 -7.57 -23.66
CA HIS A 217 2.56 -6.98 -24.78
C HIS A 217 2.13 -5.55 -24.43
N PRO A 218 2.75 -4.52 -25.02
CA PRO A 218 2.36 -3.13 -24.79
C PRO A 218 1.04 -2.84 -25.53
N GLU A 219 -0.07 -2.87 -24.80
CA GLU A 219 -1.37 -2.50 -25.33
C GLU A 219 -1.43 -1.01 -25.63
N THR A 220 -2.22 -0.61 -26.62
CA THR A 220 -2.76 0.75 -26.66
C THR A 220 -3.79 0.94 -25.55
N VAL A 221 -4.11 2.19 -25.21
CA VAL A 221 -5.13 2.49 -24.19
C VAL A 221 -6.48 1.88 -24.57
N GLU A 222 -6.87 1.94 -25.86
CA GLU A 222 -8.11 1.35 -26.36
C GLU A 222 -8.12 -0.18 -26.21
N GLU A 223 -7.00 -0.85 -26.53
CA GLU A 223 -6.86 -2.30 -26.33
C GLU A 223 -6.94 -2.66 -24.84
N ALA A 224 -6.37 -1.86 -23.96
CA ALA A 224 -6.40 -2.08 -22.53
C ALA A 224 -7.83 -2.02 -21.97
N TYR A 225 -8.67 -1.10 -22.41
CA TYR A 225 -10.09 -1.08 -22.04
C TYR A 225 -10.82 -2.31 -22.58
N ARG A 226 -10.57 -2.67 -23.84
CA ARG A 226 -11.21 -3.82 -24.49
C ARG A 226 -10.84 -5.14 -23.81
N SER A 227 -9.57 -5.35 -23.46
CA SER A 227 -9.10 -6.58 -22.80
C SER A 227 -9.68 -6.75 -21.40
N ARG A 228 -10.03 -5.65 -20.73
CA ARG A 228 -10.60 -5.64 -19.36
C ARG A 228 -12.12 -5.64 -19.33
N ALA A 229 -12.80 -5.41 -20.46
CA ALA A 229 -14.27 -5.38 -20.53
C ALA A 229 -14.95 -6.67 -20.02
N GLY A 230 -14.28 -7.82 -20.17
CA GLY A 230 -14.79 -9.11 -19.70
C GLY A 230 -14.77 -9.34 -18.19
N TYR A 231 -14.12 -8.47 -17.41
CA TYR A 231 -14.05 -8.63 -15.95
C TYR A 231 -15.32 -8.18 -15.21
N GLY A 232 -16.24 -7.50 -15.89
CA GLY A 232 -17.49 -7.02 -15.27
C GLY A 232 -17.30 -5.97 -14.19
N ALA A 233 -16.14 -5.32 -14.16
CA ALA A 233 -15.85 -4.23 -13.24
C ALA A 233 -16.55 -2.93 -13.69
N PRO A 234 -16.92 -2.04 -12.75
CA PRO A 234 -17.45 -0.74 -13.09
C PRO A 234 -16.41 0.14 -13.78
N ASP A 235 -16.83 1.11 -14.59
CA ASP A 235 -15.96 1.93 -15.42
C ASP A 235 -14.85 2.61 -14.61
N TRP A 236 -15.15 3.20 -13.46
CA TRP A 236 -14.16 3.87 -12.61
C TRP A 236 -13.02 2.93 -12.18
N GLN A 237 -13.30 1.64 -12.00
CA GLN A 237 -12.30 0.66 -11.59
C GLN A 237 -11.44 0.23 -12.80
N VAL A 238 -12.05 0.09 -13.97
CA VAL A 238 -11.30 -0.13 -15.22
C VAL A 238 -10.40 1.07 -15.52
N ASP A 239 -10.90 2.30 -15.33
CA ASP A 239 -10.12 3.53 -15.44
C ASP A 239 -8.93 3.51 -14.48
N ALA A 240 -9.12 3.10 -13.23
CA ALA A 240 -8.04 2.96 -12.27
C ALA A 240 -6.97 1.97 -12.75
N TRP A 241 -7.38 0.78 -13.20
CA TRP A 241 -6.45 -0.23 -13.69
C TRP A 241 -5.67 0.22 -14.93
N VAL A 242 -6.34 0.87 -15.90
CA VAL A 242 -5.67 1.37 -17.12
C VAL A 242 -4.75 2.54 -16.77
N SER A 243 -5.20 3.44 -15.89
CA SER A 243 -4.42 4.63 -15.49
C SER A 243 -3.14 4.29 -14.71
N THR A 244 -3.07 3.14 -14.06
CA THR A 244 -1.84 2.63 -13.46
C THR A 244 -0.73 2.47 -14.50
N TYR A 245 -1.05 1.86 -15.63
CA TYR A 245 -0.07 1.64 -16.71
C TYR A 245 0.29 2.94 -17.45
N THR A 246 -0.69 3.83 -17.66
CA THR A 246 -0.38 5.12 -18.29
C THR A 246 0.45 6.02 -17.37
N ALA A 247 0.32 5.92 -16.05
CA ALA A 247 1.22 6.57 -15.10
C ALA A 247 2.65 6.03 -15.21
N ILE A 248 2.82 4.70 -15.42
CA ILE A 248 4.13 4.11 -15.71
C ILE A 248 4.68 4.67 -17.03
N ALA A 249 3.85 4.71 -18.10
CA ALA A 249 4.26 5.24 -19.41
C ALA A 249 4.74 6.69 -19.32
N ASN A 250 4.08 7.50 -18.48
CA ASN A 250 4.44 8.91 -18.24
C ASN A 250 5.66 9.10 -17.33
N GLY A 251 6.20 8.01 -16.74
CA GLY A 251 7.37 8.05 -15.85
C GLY A 251 7.05 8.47 -14.41
N GLU A 252 5.79 8.63 -14.04
CA GLU A 252 5.36 9.08 -12.70
C GLU A 252 5.75 8.12 -11.57
N LEU A 253 6.03 6.84 -11.89
CA LEU A 253 6.35 5.78 -10.93
C LEU A 253 7.79 5.27 -11.05
N SER A 254 8.67 6.00 -11.74
CA SER A 254 10.02 5.54 -12.08
C SER A 254 11.09 5.95 -11.07
N GLU A 255 10.82 6.88 -10.18
CA GLU A 255 11.80 7.35 -9.19
C GLU A 255 12.16 6.23 -8.21
N VAL A 256 13.46 6.07 -7.95
CA VAL A 256 14.01 5.14 -6.95
C VAL A 256 14.48 5.95 -5.76
N SER A 257 14.03 5.61 -4.56
CA SER A 257 14.39 6.28 -3.32
C SER A 257 15.26 5.40 -2.43
N ASP A 258 15.92 6.03 -1.45
CA ASP A 258 16.67 5.36 -0.39
C ASP A 258 15.86 5.24 0.92
N ALA A 259 14.56 5.50 0.89
CA ALA A 259 13.74 5.51 2.09
C ALA A 259 13.66 4.15 2.78
N VAL A 260 13.56 3.05 2.03
CA VAL A 260 13.57 1.70 2.62
C VAL A 260 14.86 1.45 3.40
N PRO A 261 16.08 1.54 2.81
CA PRO A 261 17.29 1.31 3.59
C PRO A 261 17.50 2.33 4.72
N THR A 262 17.07 3.57 4.56
CA THR A 262 17.16 4.61 5.59
C THR A 262 16.31 4.27 6.81
N LEU A 263 15.09 3.80 6.62
CA LEU A 263 14.15 3.50 7.70
C LEU A 263 14.42 2.13 8.35
N THR A 264 14.86 1.15 7.56
CA THR A 264 14.92 -0.26 7.99
C THR A 264 16.33 -0.73 8.34
N GLY A 265 17.36 -0.05 7.84
CA GLY A 265 18.75 -0.46 7.98
C GLY A 265 19.18 -1.62 7.08
N HIS A 266 18.31 -2.10 6.19
CA HIS A 266 18.64 -3.14 5.20
C HIS A 266 18.33 -2.65 3.77
N PRO A 267 18.98 -3.21 2.74
CA PRO A 267 18.68 -2.89 1.36
C PRO A 267 17.25 -3.22 0.98
N ALA A 268 16.64 -2.41 0.10
CA ALA A 268 15.35 -2.71 -0.48
C ALA A 268 15.41 -4.01 -1.31
N THR A 269 14.35 -4.81 -1.24
CA THR A 269 14.25 -6.12 -1.87
C THR A 269 14.00 -5.98 -3.38
N SER A 270 14.89 -6.56 -4.20
CA SER A 270 14.66 -6.60 -5.66
C SER A 270 13.53 -7.58 -6.01
N LEU A 271 12.92 -7.40 -7.20
CA LEU A 271 11.93 -8.36 -7.71
C LEU A 271 12.50 -9.78 -7.79
N ALA A 272 13.74 -9.93 -8.24
CA ALA A 272 14.41 -11.24 -8.33
C ALA A 272 14.59 -11.90 -6.96
N ASP A 273 14.98 -11.12 -5.94
CA ASP A 273 15.14 -11.65 -4.57
C ASP A 273 13.79 -12.01 -3.94
N LEU A 274 12.76 -11.19 -4.16
CA LEU A 274 11.40 -11.50 -3.70
C LEU A 274 10.90 -12.83 -4.26
N LEU A 275 11.07 -13.04 -5.56
CA LEU A 275 10.62 -14.27 -6.22
C LEU A 275 11.41 -15.49 -5.77
N ARG A 276 12.73 -15.34 -5.51
CA ARG A 276 13.58 -16.41 -4.99
C ARG A 276 13.10 -16.84 -3.59
N ARG A 277 12.88 -15.88 -2.67
CA ARG A 277 12.38 -16.15 -1.31
C ARG A 277 11.06 -16.92 -1.32
N ARG A 278 10.14 -16.58 -2.27
CA ARG A 278 8.83 -17.27 -2.40
C ARG A 278 8.92 -18.69 -2.93
N ARG A 279 9.95 -19.01 -3.67
CA ARG A 279 10.18 -20.37 -4.18
C ARG A 279 10.77 -21.28 -3.10
N ASP A 280 11.61 -20.72 -2.24
CA ASP A 280 12.40 -21.46 -1.25
C ASP A 280 11.65 -21.61 0.11
N GLY A 281 10.51 -20.93 0.32
CA GLY A 281 9.66 -20.96 1.51
C GLY A 281 8.30 -21.60 1.24
#